data_9e62a5a76ea5933c92721b545a0016ce
#
_entry.id   9e62a5a76ea5933c92721b545a0016ce
#
_cell.length_a   1.000
_cell.length_b   1.000
_cell.length_c   1.000
_cell.angle_alpha   90.00
_cell.angle_beta   90.00
_cell.angle_gamma   90.00
#
_symmetry.space_group_name_H-M   'P 1'
#
loop_
_entity.id
_entity.type
_entity.pdbx_description
1 polymer ?
#
loop_
_entity_poly.entity_id
_entity_poly.type
_entity_poly.pdbx_seq_one_letter_code
_entity_poly.pdbx_strand_id
1 'polypeptide(L)'
;MNSDAESPANSSEVRNARAEAQAKLGPGFFARVLEPSPPAITTEPFFADDPVDRAGAGDNTLVLPTGLDGGTDWSAITADDPELARWAATNWLGGERRLPQPPADLTATRLALHRLGVYVIAPARHAANGKFGLRYTLGGFGTPFFADTAGADNQIRVAGTNLVHQQAEQVRVSPITTLQAAADFLGTTIDTETAAEHDSPEAGDPDEALTVTEEASRFLGDWFGMAFAALEVVRADDASVDPSRPQLWPGHFDPAIEVGDEDHRGSYGASPGDHSIDEPYLYLSIWYPDRIGVDAADPAWNAPSFTGAILKLSDFPADVDPVTVAADFWKTARDRLG
;
A
#
# COMPACT_ATOMS: atom_id res chain seq x y z
N MET A 1 20.65 -16.43 -33.07
CA MET A 1 20.85 -15.10 -32.49
C MET A 1 19.79 -14.96 -31.44
N ASN A 2 20.13 -15.39 -30.22
CA ASN A 2 19.29 -15.18 -29.06
C ASN A 2 19.60 -13.79 -28.53
N SER A 3 18.65 -12.90 -28.58
CA SER A 3 18.72 -11.67 -27.82
C SER A 3 18.21 -11.98 -26.42
N ASP A 4 19.10 -12.24 -25.49
CA ASP A 4 18.83 -12.19 -24.07
C ASP A 4 18.51 -10.73 -23.73
N ALA A 5 17.24 -10.39 -23.73
CA ALA A 5 16.77 -9.15 -23.16
C ALA A 5 16.82 -9.35 -21.63
N GLU A 6 17.87 -8.88 -20.99
CA GLU A 6 17.89 -8.74 -19.52
C GLU A 6 16.65 -7.96 -19.09
N SER A 7 15.90 -8.54 -18.17
CA SER A 7 14.78 -7.84 -17.52
C SER A 7 15.29 -6.53 -16.88
N PRO A 8 14.65 -5.37 -17.08
CA PRO A 8 15.12 -4.09 -16.55
C PRO A 8 15.35 -4.11 -15.03
N ALA A 9 14.61 -4.93 -14.30
CA ALA A 9 14.78 -5.09 -12.84
C ALA A 9 16.09 -5.77 -12.42
N ASN A 10 16.73 -6.50 -13.30
CA ASN A 10 17.99 -7.23 -13.04
C ASN A 10 19.21 -6.59 -13.70
N SER A 11 19.07 -5.44 -14.34
CA SER A 11 20.22 -4.78 -14.95
C SER A 11 21.18 -4.27 -13.87
N SER A 12 22.49 -4.38 -14.14
CA SER A 12 23.51 -3.82 -13.25
C SER A 12 23.34 -2.31 -13.03
N GLU A 13 22.72 -1.63 -13.97
CA GLU A 13 22.42 -0.19 -13.91
C GLU A 13 21.33 0.13 -12.88
N VAL A 14 20.26 -0.67 -12.78
CA VAL A 14 19.22 -0.49 -11.77
C VAL A 14 19.74 -0.80 -10.37
N ARG A 15 20.56 -1.84 -10.24
CA ARG A 15 21.25 -2.16 -8.97
C ARG A 15 22.18 -1.04 -8.53
N ASN A 16 22.97 -0.48 -9.45
CA ASN A 16 23.84 0.64 -9.16
C ASN A 16 23.07 1.92 -8.83
N ALA A 17 21.97 2.20 -9.52
CA ALA A 17 21.13 3.36 -9.23
C ALA A 17 20.47 3.26 -7.84
N ARG A 18 20.01 2.07 -7.44
CA ARG A 18 19.49 1.82 -6.08
C ARG A 18 20.59 1.98 -5.01
N ALA A 19 21.77 1.39 -5.23
CA ALA A 19 22.91 1.53 -4.31
C ALA A 19 23.39 2.99 -4.20
N GLU A 20 23.41 3.72 -5.31
CA GLU A 20 23.76 5.14 -5.32
C GLU A 20 22.67 6.00 -4.65
N ALA A 21 21.40 5.68 -4.84
CA ALA A 21 20.30 6.32 -4.15
C ALA A 21 20.38 6.07 -2.63
N GLN A 22 20.64 4.83 -2.21
CA GLN A 22 20.87 4.49 -0.81
C GLN A 22 22.07 5.24 -0.22
N ALA A 23 23.16 5.33 -0.94
CA ALA A 23 24.36 6.04 -0.49
C ALA A 23 24.12 7.56 -0.37
N LYS A 24 23.37 8.16 -1.31
CA LYS A 24 22.98 9.58 -1.26
C LYS A 24 22.01 9.90 -0.12
N LEU A 25 21.17 8.96 0.24
CA LEU A 25 20.15 9.16 1.25
C LEU A 25 20.66 8.84 2.67
N GLY A 26 21.83 8.23 2.78
CA GLY A 26 22.55 7.92 4.01
C GLY A 26 21.92 6.80 4.84
N PRO A 27 22.61 6.34 5.89
CA PRO A 27 22.12 5.29 6.76
C PRO A 27 20.75 5.69 7.35
N GLY A 28 19.83 4.75 7.33
CA GLY A 28 18.46 4.98 7.82
C GLY A 28 17.53 5.65 6.81
N PHE A 29 17.88 5.68 5.52
CA PHE A 29 16.95 6.15 4.49
C PHE A 29 15.62 5.41 4.54
N PHE A 30 15.66 4.09 4.56
CA PHE A 30 14.46 3.28 4.71
C PHE A 30 13.73 3.54 6.02
N ALA A 31 14.44 3.73 7.13
CA ALA A 31 13.84 4.13 8.39
C ALA A 31 13.17 5.51 8.35
N ARG A 32 13.57 6.39 7.43
CA ARG A 32 12.95 7.70 7.23
C ARG A 32 11.81 7.68 6.22
N VAL A 33 11.97 6.92 5.13
CA VAL A 33 10.96 6.78 4.08
C VAL A 33 9.87 5.80 4.50
N LEU A 34 10.27 4.68 5.09
CA LEU A 34 9.38 3.62 5.55
C LEU A 34 8.89 3.85 6.97
N GLU A 35 8.92 4.99 7.50
CA GLU A 35 8.46 5.30 8.86
C GLU A 35 8.70 4.16 9.87
N PRO A 36 9.48 4.34 10.91
CA PRO A 36 9.84 3.27 11.81
C PRO A 36 8.59 2.54 12.30
N SER A 37 8.66 1.23 12.34
CA SER A 37 7.62 0.44 12.99
C SER A 37 7.46 0.96 14.41
N PRO A 38 6.30 1.43 14.81
CA PRO A 38 6.11 1.84 16.18
C PRO A 38 6.17 0.62 17.08
N PRO A 39 6.44 0.82 18.36
CA PRO A 39 6.30 -0.23 19.33
C PRO A 39 4.90 -0.83 19.25
N ALA A 40 4.79 -2.10 19.58
CA ALA A 40 3.58 -2.90 19.38
C ALA A 40 2.32 -2.34 20.05
N ILE A 41 2.45 -1.40 20.94
CA ILE A 41 1.32 -0.70 21.56
C ILE A 41 1.39 0.73 21.14
N THR A 42 0.43 1.10 20.45
CA THR A 42 0.45 2.35 19.82
C THR A 42 -0.41 3.32 20.56
N THR A 43 0.23 4.02 21.41
CA THR A 43 -0.17 5.37 21.77
C THR A 43 0.30 6.38 20.72
N GLU A 44 0.93 5.90 19.66
CA GLU A 44 1.41 6.74 18.58
C GLU A 44 0.25 7.27 17.77
N PRO A 45 0.09 8.58 17.64
CA PRO A 45 -0.97 9.23 16.86
C PRO A 45 -1.06 8.74 15.42
N PHE A 46 0.02 8.21 14.94
CA PHE A 46 0.22 7.69 13.61
C PHE A 46 -0.73 6.55 13.19
N PHE A 47 -1.27 5.79 14.14
CA PHE A 47 -2.21 4.70 13.88
C PHE A 47 -3.65 5.05 14.15
N ALA A 48 -3.86 6.27 14.51
CA ALA A 48 -5.08 6.69 15.12
C ALA A 48 -6.34 6.39 14.32
N ASP A 49 -6.23 6.42 13.03
CA ASP A 49 -7.38 6.26 12.13
C ASP A 49 -7.25 5.10 11.19
N ASP A 50 -6.17 4.34 11.30
CA ASP A 50 -5.99 3.19 10.44
C ASP A 50 -6.28 1.91 11.19
N PRO A 51 -7.45 1.33 10.93
CA PRO A 51 -7.86 0.07 11.54
C PRO A 51 -6.93 -1.09 11.18
N VAL A 52 -6.24 -0.98 10.06
CA VAL A 52 -5.30 -1.98 9.57
C VAL A 52 -4.22 -2.30 10.58
N ASP A 53 -3.67 -1.27 11.19
CA ASP A 53 -2.62 -1.44 12.19
C ASP A 53 -3.11 -2.09 13.50
N ARG A 54 -4.40 -2.30 13.57
CA ARG A 54 -5.09 -2.86 14.73
C ARG A 54 -5.84 -4.13 14.40
N ALA A 55 -5.60 -4.70 13.23
CA ALA A 55 -6.19 -5.98 12.86
C ALA A 55 -5.97 -7.01 13.97
N GLY A 56 -7.04 -7.60 14.46
CA GLY A 56 -7.00 -8.52 15.58
C GLY A 56 -6.97 -7.88 16.97
N ALA A 57 -6.89 -6.56 17.09
CA ALA A 57 -7.01 -5.88 18.38
C ALA A 57 -8.44 -5.89 18.96
N GLY A 58 -9.41 -6.26 18.14
CA GLY A 58 -10.80 -6.37 18.55
C GLY A 58 -11.39 -5.04 18.99
N ASP A 59 -12.30 -5.10 19.96
CA ASP A 59 -13.03 -3.92 20.44
C ASP A 59 -12.15 -2.89 21.18
N ASN A 60 -10.92 -3.25 21.48
CA ASN A 60 -9.95 -2.38 22.17
C ASN A 60 -9.03 -1.64 21.21
N THR A 61 -9.38 -1.55 19.94
CA THR A 61 -8.63 -0.75 18.98
C THR A 61 -8.72 0.72 19.34
N LEU A 62 -7.58 1.33 19.62
CA LEU A 62 -7.49 2.76 19.87
C LEU A 62 -7.55 3.52 18.55
N VAL A 63 -8.32 4.57 18.54
CA VAL A 63 -8.37 5.55 17.45
C VAL A 63 -7.85 6.88 17.98
N LEU A 64 -6.71 7.30 17.48
CA LEU A 64 -6.04 8.52 17.90
C LEU A 64 -5.81 9.41 16.68
N PRO A 65 -6.51 10.51 16.52
CA PRO A 65 -6.10 11.55 15.60
C PRO A 65 -4.70 12.07 15.96
N THR A 66 -3.90 12.40 14.93
CA THR A 66 -2.58 13.00 15.15
C THR A 66 -2.71 14.28 15.98
N GLY A 67 -1.82 14.45 16.96
CA GLY A 67 -1.78 15.65 17.80
C GLY A 67 -2.74 15.64 18.99
N LEU A 68 -3.57 14.61 19.16
CA LEU A 68 -4.39 14.46 20.34
C LEU A 68 -3.69 13.59 21.39
N ASP A 69 -3.72 14.05 22.62
CA ASP A 69 -3.29 13.25 23.76
C ASP A 69 -4.37 12.22 24.14
N GLY A 70 -3.94 11.00 24.40
CA GLY A 70 -4.83 9.89 24.73
C GLY A 70 -5.41 9.23 23.49
N GLY A 71 -6.44 8.48 23.65
CA GLY A 71 -7.12 7.76 22.60
C GLY A 71 -8.51 7.38 23.02
N THR A 72 -9.31 6.97 22.06
CA THR A 72 -10.64 6.46 22.33
C THR A 72 -10.71 5.03 21.81
N ASP A 73 -11.15 4.12 22.65
CA ASP A 73 -11.38 2.75 22.25
C ASP A 73 -12.43 2.69 21.13
N TRP A 74 -12.23 1.80 20.17
CA TRP A 74 -13.16 1.60 19.08
C TRP A 74 -14.58 1.26 19.58
N SER A 75 -14.67 0.46 20.62
CA SER A 75 -15.95 0.13 21.28
C SER A 75 -16.68 1.37 21.80
N ALA A 76 -15.98 2.37 22.29
CA ALA A 76 -16.57 3.63 22.73
C ALA A 76 -17.07 4.47 21.56
N ILE A 77 -16.33 4.49 20.43
CA ILE A 77 -16.75 5.23 19.22
C ILE A 77 -18.01 4.62 18.60
N THR A 78 -18.12 3.31 18.62
CA THR A 78 -19.23 2.57 17.99
C THR A 78 -20.39 2.30 18.93
N ALA A 79 -20.31 2.70 20.21
CA ALA A 79 -21.35 2.45 21.20
C ALA A 79 -22.71 3.05 20.81
N ASP A 80 -22.67 4.23 20.21
CA ASP A 80 -23.86 4.97 19.77
C ASP A 80 -24.17 4.80 18.27
N ASP A 81 -23.34 4.04 17.54
CA ASP A 81 -23.51 3.76 16.11
C ASP A 81 -23.37 2.26 15.79
N PRO A 82 -24.45 1.47 15.96
CA PRO A 82 -24.43 0.04 15.65
C PRO A 82 -24.22 -0.28 14.16
N GLU A 83 -24.54 0.66 13.26
CA GLU A 83 -24.32 0.48 11.82
C GLU A 83 -22.84 0.60 11.49
N LEU A 84 -22.16 1.59 12.07
CA LEU A 84 -20.73 1.76 11.95
C LEU A 84 -19.98 0.56 12.56
N ALA A 85 -20.38 0.09 13.73
CA ALA A 85 -19.81 -1.09 14.35
C ALA A 85 -19.93 -2.33 13.46
N ARG A 86 -21.11 -2.55 12.87
CA ARG A 86 -21.36 -3.68 11.97
C ARG A 86 -20.60 -3.56 10.68
N TRP A 87 -20.55 -2.37 10.10
CA TRP A 87 -19.80 -2.10 8.89
C TRP A 87 -18.29 -2.32 9.12
N ALA A 88 -17.73 -1.79 10.19
CA ALA A 88 -16.34 -1.99 10.53
C ALA A 88 -15.99 -3.47 10.77
N ALA A 89 -16.88 -4.22 11.43
CA ALA A 89 -16.67 -5.65 11.67
C ALA A 89 -16.63 -6.48 10.38
N THR A 90 -17.22 -6.01 9.29
CA THR A 90 -17.28 -6.73 8.01
C THR A 90 -16.26 -6.22 6.96
N ASN A 91 -15.88 -4.95 7.04
CA ASN A 91 -15.02 -4.29 6.03
C ASN A 91 -13.67 -3.85 6.57
N TRP A 92 -13.46 -4.01 7.86
CA TRP A 92 -12.20 -3.70 8.48
C TRP A 92 -11.27 -4.91 8.44
N LEU A 93 -9.98 -4.69 8.51
CA LEU A 93 -9.00 -5.73 8.58
C LEU A 93 -9.31 -6.78 9.61
N GLY A 94 -9.18 -8.01 9.22
CA GLY A 94 -9.56 -9.15 10.02
C GLY A 94 -11.08 -9.40 10.06
N GLY A 95 -11.89 -8.47 9.59
CA GLY A 95 -13.33 -8.68 9.38
C GLY A 95 -13.65 -9.20 7.98
N GLU A 96 -12.97 -8.69 6.97
CA GLU A 96 -13.14 -9.18 5.60
C GLU A 96 -12.53 -10.58 5.47
N ARG A 97 -13.38 -11.53 5.18
CA ARG A 97 -13.00 -12.95 5.10
C ARG A 97 -13.05 -13.49 3.68
N ARG A 98 -13.56 -12.71 2.75
CA ARG A 98 -13.65 -13.09 1.34
C ARG A 98 -13.52 -11.85 0.49
N LEU A 99 -12.58 -11.90 -0.43
CA LEU A 99 -12.52 -10.91 -1.49
C LEU A 99 -13.62 -11.18 -2.50
N PRO A 100 -14.37 -10.14 -2.93
CA PRO A 100 -15.30 -10.30 -4.02
C PRO A 100 -14.56 -10.65 -5.32
N GLN A 101 -15.29 -11.09 -6.33
CA GLN A 101 -14.70 -11.23 -7.67
C GLN A 101 -14.30 -9.85 -8.20
N PRO A 102 -13.13 -9.73 -8.85
CA PRO A 102 -12.74 -8.48 -9.50
C PRO A 102 -13.82 -8.03 -10.50
N PRO A 103 -14.31 -6.80 -10.41
CA PRO A 103 -15.27 -6.29 -11.38
C PRO A 103 -14.64 -6.10 -12.75
N ALA A 104 -15.44 -6.15 -13.80
CA ALA A 104 -14.96 -6.10 -15.18
C ALA A 104 -14.26 -4.78 -15.57
N ASP A 105 -14.55 -3.72 -14.84
CA ASP A 105 -13.98 -2.38 -15.02
C ASP A 105 -12.85 -2.04 -14.02
N LEU A 106 -12.33 -3.06 -13.32
CA LEU A 106 -11.24 -2.90 -12.35
C LEU A 106 -10.04 -2.18 -12.95
N THR A 107 -9.58 -2.60 -14.14
CA THR A 107 -8.40 -2.02 -14.77
C THR A 107 -8.54 -0.53 -15.04
N ALA A 108 -9.69 -0.08 -15.52
CA ALA A 108 -9.92 1.35 -15.79
C ALA A 108 -9.92 2.17 -14.48
N THR A 109 -10.61 1.69 -13.44
CA THR A 109 -10.65 2.34 -12.13
C THR A 109 -9.28 2.31 -11.46
N ARG A 110 -8.55 1.19 -11.52
CA ARG A 110 -7.18 1.06 -11.02
C ARG A 110 -6.26 2.12 -11.63
N LEU A 111 -6.24 2.25 -12.95
CA LEU A 111 -5.41 3.25 -13.64
C LEU A 111 -5.79 4.68 -13.25
N ALA A 112 -7.08 4.98 -13.16
CA ALA A 112 -7.55 6.29 -12.74
C ALA A 112 -7.13 6.63 -11.30
N LEU A 113 -7.31 5.70 -10.37
CA LEU A 113 -6.95 5.88 -8.96
C LEU A 113 -5.43 5.86 -8.74
N HIS A 114 -4.68 5.09 -9.53
CA HIS A 114 -3.22 5.12 -9.53
C HIS A 114 -2.71 6.52 -9.93
N ARG A 115 -3.20 7.08 -11.06
CA ARG A 115 -2.88 8.46 -11.48
C ARG A 115 -3.19 9.48 -10.39
N LEU A 116 -4.35 9.36 -9.75
CA LEU A 116 -4.74 10.24 -8.65
C LEU A 116 -3.80 10.09 -7.44
N GLY A 117 -3.45 8.87 -7.08
CA GLY A 117 -2.55 8.53 -5.97
C GLY A 117 -1.15 9.10 -6.17
N VAL A 118 -0.55 8.83 -7.34
CA VAL A 118 0.85 9.17 -7.63
C VAL A 118 1.05 10.64 -7.95
N TYR A 119 0.10 11.29 -8.63
CA TYR A 119 0.28 12.65 -9.14
C TYR A 119 -0.39 13.75 -8.33
N VAL A 120 -1.28 13.40 -7.40
CA VAL A 120 -2.01 14.38 -6.60
C VAL A 120 -1.93 14.09 -5.10
N ILE A 121 -2.31 12.87 -4.66
CA ILE A 121 -2.42 12.58 -3.22
C ILE A 121 -1.04 12.47 -2.56
N ALA A 122 -0.13 11.67 -3.11
CA ALA A 122 1.20 11.49 -2.54
C ALA A 122 2.03 12.80 -2.59
N PRO A 123 2.03 13.58 -3.69
CA PRO A 123 2.68 14.88 -3.73
C PRO A 123 2.14 15.89 -2.72
N ALA A 124 0.83 15.91 -2.46
CA ALA A 124 0.25 16.79 -1.45
C ALA A 124 0.81 16.51 -0.04
N ARG A 125 0.98 15.23 0.31
CA ARG A 125 1.66 14.83 1.54
C ARG A 125 3.14 15.19 1.51
N HIS A 126 3.81 14.92 0.39
CA HIS A 126 5.24 15.21 0.25
C HIS A 126 5.56 16.70 0.41
N ALA A 127 4.76 17.56 -0.16
CA ALA A 127 4.91 19.00 0.00
C ALA A 127 4.80 19.48 1.46
N ALA A 128 4.02 18.76 2.29
CA ALA A 128 3.84 19.09 3.69
C ALA A 128 4.97 18.57 4.60
N ASN A 129 5.47 17.35 4.38
CA ASN A 129 6.38 16.70 5.31
C ASN A 129 7.51 15.86 4.68
N GLY A 130 7.67 15.90 3.36
CA GLY A 130 8.71 15.16 2.64
C GLY A 130 8.48 13.66 2.50
N LYS A 131 7.27 13.16 2.81
CA LYS A 131 6.91 11.75 2.73
C LYS A 131 5.83 11.52 1.68
N PHE A 132 5.94 10.48 0.88
CA PHE A 132 4.98 10.18 -0.19
C PHE A 132 4.25 8.84 -0.04
N GLY A 133 4.67 7.97 0.89
CA GLY A 133 4.00 6.69 1.12
C GLY A 133 2.52 6.87 1.44
N LEU A 134 1.69 6.00 0.89
CA LEU A 134 0.26 5.93 1.14
C LEU A 134 -0.06 4.69 1.97
N ARG A 135 -1.33 4.49 2.24
CA ARG A 135 -1.80 3.33 2.99
C ARG A 135 -3.26 3.01 2.70
N TYR A 136 -3.69 1.85 3.14
CA TYR A 136 -5.11 1.56 3.25
C TYR A 136 -5.77 2.58 4.20
N THR A 137 -6.92 3.06 3.82
CA THR A 137 -7.81 3.85 4.66
C THR A 137 -9.23 3.35 4.51
N LEU A 138 -10.06 3.71 5.46
CA LEU A 138 -11.45 3.28 5.47
C LEU A 138 -12.17 3.64 4.16
N GLY A 139 -12.61 2.60 3.44
CA GLY A 139 -13.31 2.76 2.15
C GLY A 139 -12.41 2.90 0.92
N GLY A 140 -11.08 2.74 1.06
CA GLY A 140 -10.17 2.83 -0.06
C GLY A 140 -8.69 2.93 0.33
N PHE A 141 -8.05 4.00 -0.05
CA PHE A 141 -6.65 4.29 0.27
C PHE A 141 -6.43 5.79 0.43
N GLY A 142 -5.31 6.17 0.99
CA GLY A 142 -4.97 7.59 1.14
C GLY A 142 -3.65 7.79 1.88
N THR A 143 -3.49 8.97 2.46
CA THR A 143 -2.34 9.27 3.31
C THR A 143 -2.58 8.72 4.73
N PRO A 144 -1.54 8.42 5.50
CA PRO A 144 -1.66 8.49 6.95
C PRO A 144 -2.11 9.89 7.38
N PHE A 145 -2.49 10.07 8.63
CA PHE A 145 -2.57 11.43 9.17
C PHE A 145 -1.18 12.06 9.17
N PHE A 146 -1.12 13.32 8.79
CA PHE A 146 0.12 14.09 8.77
C PHE A 146 -0.15 15.54 9.18
N ALA A 147 0.79 16.16 9.87
CA ALA A 147 0.72 17.59 10.14
C ALA A 147 1.07 18.37 8.85
N ASP A 148 0.26 19.36 8.52
CA ASP A 148 0.59 20.32 7.47
C ASP A 148 1.64 21.34 7.94
N THR A 149 2.03 22.26 7.08
CA THR A 149 3.02 23.29 7.41
C THR A 149 2.56 24.25 8.52
N ALA A 150 1.26 24.30 8.81
CA ALA A 150 0.68 25.07 9.91
C ALA A 150 0.52 24.24 11.19
N GLY A 151 0.84 22.96 11.15
CA GLY A 151 0.70 22.03 12.27
C GLY A 151 -0.70 21.45 12.45
N ALA A 152 -1.61 21.65 11.48
CA ALA A 152 -2.92 21.03 11.52
C ALA A 152 -2.86 19.58 11.00
N ASP A 153 -3.62 18.70 11.63
CA ASP A 153 -3.75 17.32 11.17
C ASP A 153 -4.50 17.24 9.85
N ASN A 154 -3.93 16.53 8.90
CA ASN A 154 -4.50 16.29 7.59
C ASN A 154 -4.54 14.81 7.25
N GLN A 155 -5.61 14.40 6.59
CA GLN A 155 -5.70 13.15 5.87
C GLN A 155 -6.36 13.38 4.53
N ILE A 156 -5.79 12.82 3.48
CA ILE A 156 -6.36 12.83 2.13
C ILE A 156 -6.62 11.37 1.75
N ARG A 157 -7.86 11.04 1.41
CA ARG A 157 -8.20 9.65 1.08
C ARG A 157 -9.25 9.53 -0.01
N VAL A 158 -9.19 8.42 -0.70
CA VAL A 158 -10.24 7.95 -1.61
C VAL A 158 -11.21 7.09 -0.80
N ALA A 159 -12.50 7.37 -0.95
CA ALA A 159 -13.58 6.55 -0.40
C ALA A 159 -14.65 6.34 -1.49
N GLY A 160 -14.67 5.15 -2.08
CA GLY A 160 -15.50 4.86 -3.25
C GLY A 160 -15.14 5.78 -4.42
N THR A 161 -16.11 6.54 -4.92
CA THR A 161 -15.92 7.49 -6.02
C THR A 161 -15.58 8.91 -5.55
N ASN A 162 -15.28 9.09 -4.27
CA ASN A 162 -15.06 10.41 -3.69
C ASN A 162 -13.60 10.57 -3.19
N LEU A 163 -13.11 11.78 -3.35
CA LEU A 163 -11.91 12.28 -2.68
C LEU A 163 -12.34 13.00 -1.40
N VAL A 164 -11.78 12.58 -0.29
CA VAL A 164 -12.06 13.12 1.05
C VAL A 164 -10.81 13.83 1.56
N HIS A 165 -10.95 15.04 2.01
CA HIS A 165 -9.90 15.78 2.69
C HIS A 165 -10.38 16.14 4.09
N GLN A 166 -9.74 15.55 5.07
CA GLN A 166 -9.91 15.90 6.46
C GLN A 166 -8.76 16.82 6.88
N GLN A 167 -9.11 17.96 7.47
CA GLN A 167 -8.14 18.90 8.05
C GLN A 167 -8.65 19.29 9.45
N ALA A 168 -7.93 18.91 10.46
CA ALA A 168 -8.41 18.97 11.85
C ALA A 168 -9.80 18.31 11.97
N GLU A 169 -10.79 19.05 12.49
CA GLU A 169 -12.16 18.56 12.62
C GLU A 169 -13.04 18.78 11.36
N GLN A 170 -12.48 19.38 10.33
CA GLN A 170 -13.23 19.68 9.10
C GLN A 170 -13.02 18.57 8.07
N VAL A 171 -14.12 18.04 7.56
CA VAL A 171 -14.12 17.06 6.47
C VAL A 171 -14.79 17.67 5.24
N ARG A 172 -14.06 17.67 4.13
CA ARG A 172 -14.56 18.07 2.81
C ARG A 172 -14.59 16.84 1.90
N VAL A 173 -15.57 16.78 1.02
CA VAL A 173 -15.75 15.67 0.08
C VAL A 173 -15.99 16.23 -1.31
N SER A 174 -15.35 15.64 -2.31
CA SER A 174 -15.54 15.98 -3.72
C SER A 174 -15.59 14.71 -4.56
N PRO A 175 -16.47 14.60 -5.57
CA PRO A 175 -16.40 13.51 -6.52
C PRO A 175 -15.05 13.51 -7.26
N ILE A 176 -14.52 12.33 -7.52
CA ILE A 176 -13.34 12.14 -8.37
C ILE A 176 -13.78 12.29 -9.82
N THR A 177 -13.29 13.33 -10.50
CA THR A 177 -13.64 13.62 -11.90
C THR A 177 -12.44 13.72 -12.80
N THR A 178 -11.47 14.58 -12.48
CA THR A 178 -10.21 14.79 -13.23
C THR A 178 -9.06 14.99 -12.25
N LEU A 179 -7.80 14.87 -12.72
CA LEU A 179 -6.63 15.19 -11.88
C LEU A 179 -6.62 16.67 -11.49
N GLN A 180 -6.98 17.56 -12.43
CA GLN A 180 -7.02 19.00 -12.18
C GLN A 180 -8.06 19.36 -11.10
N ALA A 181 -9.27 18.80 -11.20
CA ALA A 181 -10.31 19.02 -10.20
C ALA A 181 -9.91 18.52 -8.80
N ALA A 182 -9.20 17.41 -8.73
CA ALA A 182 -8.68 16.86 -7.48
C ALA A 182 -7.58 17.75 -6.88
N ALA A 183 -6.66 18.24 -7.71
CA ALA A 183 -5.61 19.18 -7.28
C ALA A 183 -6.21 20.50 -6.78
N ASP A 184 -7.17 21.07 -7.50
CA ASP A 184 -7.89 22.29 -7.10
C ASP A 184 -8.65 22.10 -5.77
N PHE A 185 -9.31 20.95 -5.60
CA PHE A 185 -10.03 20.63 -4.36
C PHE A 185 -9.09 20.55 -3.14
N LEU A 186 -7.90 20.01 -3.31
CA LEU A 186 -6.88 19.91 -2.25
C LEU A 186 -6.09 21.21 -2.07
N GLY A 187 -6.13 22.13 -3.03
CA GLY A 187 -5.30 23.34 -3.05
C GLY A 187 -3.82 23.03 -3.32
N THR A 188 -3.56 22.00 -4.13
CA THR A 188 -2.21 21.55 -4.52
C THR A 188 -2.02 21.66 -6.03
N THR A 189 -0.85 21.24 -6.51
CA THR A 189 -0.54 21.12 -7.93
C THR A 189 -0.33 19.66 -8.31
N ILE A 190 -0.59 19.32 -9.56
CA ILE A 190 -0.21 18.01 -10.10
C ILE A 190 1.32 17.97 -10.19
N ASP A 191 1.91 16.94 -9.60
CA ASP A 191 3.35 16.71 -9.59
C ASP A 191 3.63 15.37 -10.27
N THR A 192 4.34 15.40 -11.38
CA THR A 192 4.64 14.24 -12.21
C THR A 192 5.99 13.60 -11.90
N GLU A 193 6.71 14.08 -10.90
CA GLU A 193 8.09 13.67 -10.61
C GLU A 193 8.26 13.03 -9.22
N THR A 194 7.65 13.62 -8.19
CA THR A 194 7.98 13.31 -6.78
C THR A 194 7.76 11.87 -6.38
N ALA A 195 6.66 11.25 -6.79
CA ALA A 195 6.30 9.89 -6.40
C ALA A 195 6.20 8.92 -7.59
N ALA A 196 6.53 9.38 -8.80
CA ALA A 196 6.49 8.56 -10.00
C ALA A 196 7.66 7.56 -10.02
N GLU A 197 7.38 6.34 -10.44
CA GLU A 197 8.33 5.25 -10.63
C GLU A 197 8.09 4.57 -11.98
N HIS A 198 8.87 3.52 -12.28
CA HIS A 198 8.85 2.86 -13.59
C HIS A 198 7.47 2.35 -14.04
N ASP A 199 6.64 1.90 -13.08
CA ASP A 199 5.33 1.31 -13.37
C ASP A 199 4.18 2.32 -13.25
N SER A 200 4.48 3.58 -12.95
CA SER A 200 3.48 4.64 -12.89
C SER A 200 2.85 4.85 -14.26
N PRO A 201 1.51 4.93 -14.35
CA PRO A 201 0.85 5.27 -15.59
C PRO A 201 1.22 6.70 -16.01
N GLU A 202 1.18 7.00 -17.30
CA GLU A 202 1.36 8.38 -17.76
C GLU A 202 0.31 9.31 -17.12
N ALA A 203 0.73 10.50 -16.75
CA ALA A 203 -0.18 11.51 -16.17
C ALA A 203 -1.33 11.85 -17.14
N GLY A 204 -1.02 11.92 -18.44
CA GLY A 204 -1.99 12.25 -19.49
C GLY A 204 -2.48 13.71 -19.38
N ASP A 205 -3.63 13.97 -19.98
CA ASP A 205 -4.28 15.28 -19.88
C ASP A 205 -4.88 15.45 -18.46
N PRO A 206 -4.52 16.50 -17.71
CA PRO A 206 -5.05 16.75 -16.38
C PRO A 206 -6.57 16.94 -16.32
N ASP A 207 -7.19 17.36 -17.42
CA ASP A 207 -8.64 17.56 -17.53
C ASP A 207 -9.36 16.35 -18.11
N GLU A 208 -8.65 15.27 -18.44
CA GLU A 208 -9.26 14.03 -18.86
C GLU A 208 -10.09 13.40 -17.74
N ALA A 209 -11.27 12.89 -18.08
CA ALA A 209 -12.15 12.25 -17.10
C ALA A 209 -11.52 10.96 -16.55
N LEU A 210 -11.45 10.87 -15.22
CA LEU A 210 -11.05 9.68 -14.51
C LEU A 210 -12.23 8.72 -14.40
N THR A 211 -12.11 7.53 -14.98
CA THR A 211 -13.16 6.50 -14.91
C THR A 211 -13.02 5.74 -13.59
N VAL A 212 -13.82 6.11 -12.60
CA VAL A 212 -13.86 5.46 -11.28
C VAL A 212 -15.28 4.97 -11.01
N THR A 213 -15.43 3.68 -10.75
CA THR A 213 -16.69 3.09 -10.32
C THR A 213 -16.64 2.72 -8.85
N GLU A 214 -17.80 2.73 -8.20
CA GLU A 214 -17.91 2.40 -6.78
C GLU A 214 -17.49 0.96 -6.50
N GLU A 215 -17.89 0.02 -7.37
CA GLU A 215 -17.61 -1.40 -7.20
C GLU A 215 -16.12 -1.69 -7.31
N ALA A 216 -15.45 -1.14 -8.34
CA ALA A 216 -14.02 -1.35 -8.55
C ALA A 216 -13.16 -0.61 -7.51
N SER A 217 -13.56 0.59 -7.10
CA SER A 217 -12.87 1.31 -6.03
C SER A 217 -12.97 0.58 -4.69
N ARG A 218 -14.16 0.03 -4.36
CA ARG A 218 -14.35 -0.78 -3.16
C ARG A 218 -13.51 -2.05 -3.21
N PHE A 219 -13.51 -2.73 -4.36
CA PHE A 219 -12.65 -3.92 -4.53
C PHE A 219 -11.18 -3.60 -4.27
N LEU A 220 -10.66 -2.48 -4.78
CA LEU A 220 -9.28 -2.04 -4.52
C LEU A 220 -9.04 -1.78 -3.03
N GLY A 221 -10.00 -1.14 -2.35
CA GLY A 221 -9.94 -0.94 -0.90
C GLY A 221 -9.86 -2.28 -0.15
N ASP A 222 -10.71 -3.24 -0.49
CA ASP A 222 -10.72 -4.57 0.11
C ASP A 222 -9.41 -5.34 -0.16
N TRP A 223 -8.87 -5.23 -1.39
CA TRP A 223 -7.58 -5.80 -1.76
C TRP A 223 -6.43 -5.21 -0.93
N PHE A 224 -6.37 -3.88 -0.83
CA PHE A 224 -5.34 -3.21 -0.03
C PHE A 224 -5.50 -3.52 1.46
N GLY A 225 -6.73 -3.54 1.97
CA GLY A 225 -7.00 -3.90 3.36
C GLY A 225 -6.55 -5.31 3.70
N MET A 226 -6.88 -6.30 2.86
CA MET A 226 -6.40 -7.68 2.98
C MET A 226 -4.87 -7.74 2.98
N ALA A 227 -4.25 -7.06 2.00
CA ALA A 227 -2.80 -7.06 1.87
C ALA A 227 -2.09 -6.47 3.10
N PHE A 228 -2.55 -5.32 3.59
CA PHE A 228 -1.99 -4.73 4.82
C PHE A 228 -2.11 -5.68 6.01
N ALA A 229 -3.26 -6.35 6.19
CA ALA A 229 -3.42 -7.33 7.27
C ALA A 229 -2.42 -8.47 7.17
N ALA A 230 -2.26 -9.05 5.99
CA ALA A 230 -1.37 -10.17 5.76
C ALA A 230 0.12 -9.76 5.89
N LEU A 231 0.48 -8.56 5.41
CA LEU A 231 1.83 -8.01 5.56
C LEU A 231 2.17 -7.77 7.04
N GLU A 232 1.22 -7.32 7.86
CA GLU A 232 1.42 -7.21 9.31
C GLU A 232 1.62 -8.57 9.98
N VAL A 233 0.95 -9.63 9.53
CA VAL A 233 1.21 -11.00 10.00
C VAL A 233 2.64 -11.44 9.67
N VAL A 234 3.12 -11.15 8.46
CA VAL A 234 4.52 -11.43 8.07
C VAL A 234 5.50 -10.59 8.88
N ARG A 235 5.22 -9.29 9.05
CA ARG A 235 6.06 -8.37 9.82
C ARG A 235 6.21 -8.79 11.28
N ALA A 236 5.15 -9.30 11.88
CA ALA A 236 5.13 -9.75 13.27
C ALA A 236 5.70 -11.17 13.48
N ASP A 237 6.05 -11.87 12.42
CA ASP A 237 6.62 -13.22 12.48
C ASP A 237 8.07 -13.17 12.97
N ASP A 238 8.43 -14.00 13.95
CA ASP A 238 9.78 -14.04 14.53
C ASP A 238 10.88 -14.40 13.51
N ALA A 239 10.53 -15.06 12.40
CA ALA A 239 11.45 -15.36 11.31
C ALA A 239 11.65 -14.18 10.34
N SER A 240 10.92 -13.10 10.49
CA SER A 240 11.09 -11.90 9.66
C SER A 240 12.21 -11.03 10.18
N VAL A 241 13.32 -10.97 9.43
CA VAL A 241 14.50 -10.19 9.79
C VAL A 241 14.34 -8.76 9.29
N ASP A 242 14.54 -7.77 10.16
CA ASP A 242 14.48 -6.33 9.86
C ASP A 242 13.32 -5.92 8.95
N PRO A 243 12.07 -6.28 9.31
CA PRO A 243 10.91 -5.97 8.48
C PRO A 243 10.61 -4.48 8.53
N SER A 244 10.35 -3.90 7.35
CA SER A 244 9.83 -2.56 7.27
C SER A 244 8.34 -2.53 7.64
N ARG A 245 7.81 -1.33 7.78
CA ARG A 245 6.38 -1.13 7.95
C ARG A 245 5.65 -1.23 6.60
N PRO A 246 4.44 -1.82 6.55
CA PRO A 246 3.64 -1.80 5.34
C PRO A 246 3.33 -0.38 4.88
N GLN A 247 3.52 -0.15 3.59
CA GLN A 247 3.12 1.07 2.90
C GLN A 247 2.46 0.72 1.58
N LEU A 248 1.55 1.55 1.11
CA LEU A 248 1.11 1.56 -0.27
C LEU A 248 2.03 2.52 -1.03
N TRP A 249 2.80 1.95 -1.94
CA TRP A 249 3.76 2.70 -2.75
C TRP A 249 3.04 3.37 -3.91
N PRO A 250 3.01 4.70 -3.97
CA PRO A 250 2.21 5.38 -4.98
C PRO A 250 2.70 5.11 -6.41
N GLY A 251 4.01 4.91 -6.62
CA GLY A 251 4.58 4.64 -7.93
C GLY A 251 4.17 3.29 -8.52
N HIS A 252 4.08 2.25 -7.70
CA HIS A 252 3.63 0.91 -8.10
C HIS A 252 2.15 0.64 -7.79
N PHE A 253 1.56 1.49 -6.96
CA PHE A 253 0.18 1.40 -6.47
C PHE A 253 -0.13 0.09 -5.74
N ASP A 254 0.81 -0.36 -4.96
CA ASP A 254 0.75 -1.63 -4.24
C ASP A 254 1.16 -1.51 -2.77
N PRO A 255 0.48 -2.18 -1.84
CA PRO A 255 0.98 -2.41 -0.49
C PRO A 255 2.19 -3.32 -0.50
N ALA A 256 3.25 -2.92 0.20
CA ALA A 256 4.44 -3.75 0.33
C ALA A 256 5.21 -3.49 1.62
N ILE A 257 6.01 -4.49 2.03
CA ILE A 257 7.07 -4.42 3.04
C ILE A 257 8.38 -4.94 2.46
N GLU A 258 9.46 -4.50 3.06
CA GLU A 258 10.79 -5.03 2.85
C GLU A 258 11.15 -5.93 4.04
N VAL A 259 11.63 -7.15 3.78
CA VAL A 259 12.04 -8.09 4.83
C VAL A 259 13.36 -8.74 4.42
N GLY A 260 14.23 -8.97 5.38
CA GLY A 260 15.52 -9.65 5.21
C GLY A 260 16.70 -8.81 5.64
N ASP A 261 17.84 -9.47 5.83
CA ASP A 261 19.12 -8.83 6.06
C ASP A 261 19.70 -8.22 4.76
N GLU A 262 20.96 -7.83 4.79
CA GLU A 262 21.60 -7.18 3.64
C GLU A 262 21.66 -8.08 2.39
N ASP A 263 21.80 -9.40 2.57
CA ASP A 263 21.96 -10.34 1.46
C ASP A 263 20.67 -11.02 1.05
N HIS A 264 19.74 -11.27 2.00
CA HIS A 264 18.49 -12.02 1.80
C HIS A 264 17.26 -11.13 1.78
N ARG A 265 17.41 -9.86 1.39
CA ARG A 265 16.30 -8.90 1.37
C ARG A 265 15.41 -9.07 0.16
N GLY A 266 14.11 -8.94 0.40
CA GLY A 266 13.08 -8.94 -0.64
C GLY A 266 11.97 -7.95 -0.37
N SER A 267 11.24 -7.60 -1.44
CA SER A 267 10.00 -6.84 -1.36
C SER A 267 8.83 -7.81 -1.42
N TYR A 268 7.95 -7.74 -0.44
CA TYR A 268 6.76 -8.56 -0.27
C TYR A 268 5.56 -7.64 -0.49
N GLY A 269 4.78 -7.88 -1.52
CA GLY A 269 3.71 -6.95 -1.84
C GLY A 269 2.52 -7.58 -2.56
N ALA A 270 1.49 -6.75 -2.75
CA ALA A 270 0.23 -7.13 -3.33
C ALA A 270 -0.18 -6.13 -4.42
N SER A 271 0.18 -6.42 -5.66
CA SER A 271 -0.21 -5.61 -6.81
C SER A 271 -1.72 -5.75 -7.09
N PRO A 272 -2.43 -4.66 -7.36
CA PRO A 272 -3.81 -4.74 -7.84
C PRO A 272 -3.90 -5.12 -9.34
N GLY A 273 -2.81 -5.60 -9.90
CA GLY A 273 -2.57 -5.82 -11.31
C GLY A 273 -1.76 -4.69 -11.95
N ASP A 274 -1.08 -4.99 -13.03
CA ASP A 274 -0.25 -4.05 -13.79
C ASP A 274 -0.34 -4.31 -15.31
N HIS A 275 0.62 -3.80 -16.07
CA HIS A 275 0.67 -4.01 -17.54
C HIS A 275 1.09 -5.44 -17.91
N SER A 276 1.76 -6.17 -17.03
CA SER A 276 2.25 -7.55 -17.27
C SER A 276 1.24 -8.60 -16.78
N ILE A 277 0.54 -8.30 -15.71
CA ILE A 277 -0.46 -9.19 -15.08
C ILE A 277 -1.70 -8.35 -14.76
N ASP A 278 -2.74 -8.49 -15.55
CA ASP A 278 -3.94 -7.63 -15.47
C ASP A 278 -4.84 -7.93 -14.27
N GLU A 279 -4.68 -9.05 -13.60
CA GLU A 279 -5.39 -9.40 -12.37
C GLU A 279 -4.57 -9.11 -11.11
N PRO A 280 -5.20 -8.90 -9.94
CA PRO A 280 -4.49 -8.76 -8.68
C PRO A 280 -3.63 -9.98 -8.35
N TYR A 281 -2.45 -9.74 -7.80
CA TYR A 281 -1.52 -10.81 -7.42
C TYR A 281 -0.65 -10.40 -6.24
N LEU A 282 -0.23 -11.39 -5.46
CA LEU A 282 0.82 -11.26 -4.44
C LEU A 282 2.18 -11.50 -5.09
N TYR A 283 3.20 -10.88 -4.56
CA TYR A 283 4.57 -11.12 -5.02
C TYR A 283 5.59 -11.12 -3.89
N LEU A 284 6.70 -11.81 -4.13
CA LEU A 284 7.97 -11.65 -3.44
C LEU A 284 9.02 -11.38 -4.51
N SER A 285 9.65 -10.22 -4.49
CA SER A 285 10.74 -9.83 -5.38
C SER A 285 12.07 -9.84 -4.62
N ILE A 286 13.04 -10.60 -5.11
CA ILE A 286 14.35 -10.77 -4.48
C ILE A 286 15.28 -9.64 -4.90
N TRP A 287 15.89 -8.92 -3.93
CA TRP A 287 16.73 -7.78 -4.25
C TRP A 287 18.08 -8.17 -4.87
N TYR A 288 18.68 -9.23 -4.34
CA TYR A 288 20.04 -9.65 -4.72
C TYR A 288 20.10 -11.16 -5.01
N PRO A 289 19.40 -11.64 -6.07
CA PRO A 289 19.30 -13.08 -6.35
C PRO A 289 20.67 -13.74 -6.56
N ASP A 290 21.64 -13.01 -7.12
CA ASP A 290 22.99 -13.53 -7.34
C ASP A 290 23.78 -13.75 -6.03
N ARG A 291 23.46 -13.02 -4.96
CA ARG A 291 24.15 -13.15 -3.66
C ARG A 291 23.75 -14.41 -2.92
N ILE A 292 22.47 -14.74 -2.99
CA ILE A 292 21.91 -15.92 -2.30
C ILE A 292 21.92 -17.19 -3.18
N GLY A 293 22.39 -17.08 -4.42
CA GLY A 293 22.49 -18.23 -5.32
C GLY A 293 21.15 -18.84 -5.69
N VAL A 294 20.13 -17.99 -5.90
CA VAL A 294 18.81 -18.43 -6.33
C VAL A 294 18.92 -19.24 -7.62
N ASP A 295 18.43 -20.48 -7.58
CA ASP A 295 18.25 -21.27 -8.80
C ASP A 295 17.06 -20.74 -9.61
N ALA A 296 17.35 -20.01 -10.66
CA ALA A 296 16.31 -19.46 -11.54
C ALA A 296 15.47 -20.55 -12.24
N ALA A 297 15.90 -21.81 -12.21
CA ALA A 297 15.14 -22.95 -12.72
C ALA A 297 14.16 -23.54 -11.68
N ASP A 298 14.22 -23.11 -10.42
CA ASP A 298 13.26 -23.54 -9.40
C ASP A 298 11.87 -22.97 -9.78
N PRO A 299 10.86 -23.85 -10.01
CA PRO A 299 9.52 -23.42 -10.38
C PRO A 299 8.81 -22.57 -9.31
N ALA A 300 9.36 -22.48 -8.11
CA ALA A 300 8.83 -21.60 -7.07
C ALA A 300 9.06 -20.11 -7.43
N TRP A 301 10.07 -19.81 -8.23
CA TRP A 301 10.37 -18.46 -8.71
C TRP A 301 9.70 -18.23 -10.07
N ASN A 302 8.39 -18.09 -10.04
CA ASN A 302 7.50 -18.11 -11.20
C ASN A 302 7.14 -16.72 -11.75
N ALA A 303 7.72 -15.66 -11.21
CA ALA A 303 7.42 -14.31 -11.68
C ALA A 303 7.94 -14.08 -13.11
N PRO A 304 7.12 -13.53 -14.03
CA PRO A 304 7.49 -13.43 -15.45
C PRO A 304 8.49 -12.32 -15.78
N SER A 305 8.62 -11.31 -14.91
CA SER A 305 9.38 -10.08 -15.21
C SER A 305 10.48 -9.75 -14.19
N PHE A 306 10.58 -10.52 -13.10
CA PHE A 306 11.60 -10.33 -12.06
C PHE A 306 11.98 -11.66 -11.41
N THR A 307 13.07 -11.71 -10.68
CA THR A 307 13.43 -12.90 -9.89
C THR A 307 12.61 -12.90 -8.61
N GLY A 308 11.66 -13.83 -8.53
CA GLY A 308 10.75 -13.92 -7.39
C GLY A 308 9.56 -14.82 -7.64
N ALA A 309 8.65 -14.80 -6.69
CA ALA A 309 7.42 -15.61 -6.73
C ALA A 309 6.18 -14.72 -6.86
N ILE A 310 5.16 -15.22 -7.51
CA ILE A 310 3.82 -14.62 -7.56
C ILE A 310 2.75 -15.64 -7.24
N LEU A 311 1.62 -15.14 -6.69
CA LEU A 311 0.38 -15.87 -6.53
C LEU A 311 -0.77 -14.98 -6.99
N LYS A 312 -1.45 -15.37 -8.04
CA LYS A 312 -2.58 -14.61 -8.61
C LYS A 312 -3.83 -14.78 -7.78
N LEU A 313 -4.70 -13.77 -7.75
CA LEU A 313 -5.98 -13.86 -7.06
C LEU A 313 -6.84 -15.03 -7.57
N SER A 314 -6.81 -15.30 -8.87
CA SER A 314 -7.51 -16.43 -9.48
C SER A 314 -7.07 -17.81 -8.96
N ASP A 315 -5.87 -17.90 -8.36
CA ASP A 315 -5.30 -19.12 -7.79
C ASP A 315 -5.56 -19.24 -6.26
N PHE A 316 -6.24 -18.27 -5.65
CA PHE A 316 -6.58 -18.35 -4.22
C PHE A 316 -7.58 -19.47 -3.97
N PRO A 317 -7.35 -20.31 -2.94
CA PRO A 317 -8.34 -21.31 -2.53
C PRO A 317 -9.64 -20.66 -2.06
N ALA A 318 -10.78 -21.08 -2.62
CA ALA A 318 -12.07 -20.43 -2.39
C ALA A 318 -12.55 -20.46 -0.93
N ASP A 319 -12.12 -21.46 -0.16
CA ASP A 319 -12.60 -21.71 1.21
C ASP A 319 -11.60 -21.26 2.30
N VAL A 320 -10.50 -20.62 1.91
CA VAL A 320 -9.47 -20.14 2.84
C VAL A 320 -9.57 -18.62 2.98
N ASP A 321 -9.37 -18.13 4.18
CA ASP A 321 -9.27 -16.69 4.45
C ASP A 321 -8.13 -16.07 3.62
N PRO A 322 -8.39 -15.06 2.79
CA PRO A 322 -7.39 -14.47 1.92
C PRO A 322 -6.19 -13.87 2.66
N VAL A 323 -6.37 -13.39 3.89
CA VAL A 323 -5.24 -12.93 4.73
C VAL A 323 -4.32 -14.11 5.07
N THR A 324 -4.89 -15.26 5.39
CA THR A 324 -4.13 -16.50 5.64
C THR A 324 -3.39 -16.95 4.38
N VAL A 325 -4.07 -16.96 3.23
CA VAL A 325 -3.46 -17.34 1.94
C VAL A 325 -2.26 -16.44 1.63
N ALA A 326 -2.42 -15.14 1.78
CA ALA A 326 -1.36 -14.18 1.50
C ALA A 326 -0.17 -14.31 2.47
N ALA A 327 -0.43 -14.41 3.77
CA ALA A 327 0.62 -14.57 4.77
C ALA A 327 1.40 -15.88 4.57
N ASP A 328 0.71 -17.00 4.31
CA ASP A 328 1.33 -18.29 4.08
C ASP A 328 2.17 -18.30 2.78
N PHE A 329 1.68 -17.65 1.71
CA PHE A 329 2.45 -17.48 0.49
C PHE A 329 3.77 -16.76 0.75
N TRP A 330 3.74 -15.61 1.41
CA TRP A 330 4.94 -14.84 1.69
C TRP A 330 5.90 -15.53 2.65
N LYS A 331 5.39 -16.18 3.72
CA LYS A 331 6.22 -16.96 4.65
C LYS A 331 6.89 -18.11 3.94
N THR A 332 6.16 -18.85 3.11
CA THR A 332 6.70 -19.97 2.33
C THR A 332 7.78 -19.50 1.35
N ALA A 333 7.57 -18.39 0.67
CA ALA A 333 8.54 -17.83 -0.24
C ALA A 333 9.78 -17.28 0.49
N ARG A 334 9.61 -16.62 1.64
CA ARG A 334 10.71 -16.18 2.51
C ARG A 334 11.58 -17.34 2.97
N ASP A 335 10.95 -18.40 3.48
CA ASP A 335 11.66 -19.58 4.02
C ASP A 335 12.51 -20.31 2.96
N ARG A 336 12.29 -20.01 1.68
CA ARG A 336 13.13 -20.50 0.57
C ARG A 336 14.35 -19.62 0.30
N LEU A 337 14.40 -18.42 0.84
CA LEU A 337 15.56 -17.54 0.71
C LEU A 337 16.67 -17.91 1.71
N GLY A 338 16.37 -18.67 2.75
CA GLY A 338 17.31 -19.14 3.78
C GLY A 338 17.19 -18.29 5.02
#